data_038935a739b2e6c85348fa0572f47f28
#
_entry.id   038935a739b2e6c85348fa0572f47f28
#
_cell.length_a   1.000
_cell.length_b   1.000
_cell.length_c   1.000
_cell.angle_alpha   90.00
_cell.angle_beta   90.00
_cell.angle_gamma   90.00
#
_symmetry.space_group_name_H-M   'P 1'
#
loop_
_entity.id
_entity.type
_entity.pdbx_description
1 polymer ?
#
loop_
_entity_poly.entity_id
_entity_poly.type
_entity_poly.pdbx_seq_one_letter_code
_entity_poly.pdbx_strand_id
1 'polypeptide(L)'
;MPEQWIVRVQDKEYGPADLETLREWRDEGRLLPANQARPVDVDLWTKAAEIPGLFRSADIAAAEPGLSPSNGSAAGRLAQVPLQPHRRSFAQILTETLRIYRKGFFQFLYLTLLVALPSICAQLSGAALGVSPEMNADLRMLIAAMFTFCMFLLSLAAGPAFIAGIQIVTAEIAAGRKARLFVPIHQMVKFWPRVAMLCILVYGAYFFWTVLPLAIIWMIMSGPPSLLSTFLVLVVLAFQVWIVGRLFVNFLFWQQFAVLAESDVASALRQSKNLARSGHELPWFRRPLWRGVLLFSIWSAFVLAINVGPEWPSIRHYFHQLTTSQDPQALLQAITTSSKSQAFNLASFILGLVQTLLRPLLGIAFVLLYFDSQADFPEGKIDNN
;
A
#
# COMPACT_ATOMS: atom_id res chain seq x y z
N MET A 1 16.04 -20.16 56.63
CA MET A 1 16.84 -20.95 55.69
C MET A 1 17.04 -20.07 54.47
N PRO A 2 18.19 -20.03 53.80
CA PRO A 2 18.30 -19.28 52.55
C PRO A 2 17.36 -19.88 51.51
N GLU A 3 16.62 -19.03 50.79
CA GLU A 3 15.77 -19.45 49.71
C GLU A 3 16.61 -20.09 48.61
N GLN A 4 16.30 -21.33 48.24
CA GLN A 4 16.95 -22.07 47.18
C GLN A 4 16.10 -22.09 45.94
N TRP A 5 16.71 -21.94 44.80
CA TRP A 5 16.06 -21.82 43.50
C TRP A 5 16.52 -22.88 42.50
N ILE A 6 15.63 -23.37 41.69
CA ILE A 6 15.92 -24.21 40.53
C ILE A 6 15.68 -23.33 39.28
N VAL A 7 16.65 -23.33 38.38
CA VAL A 7 16.59 -22.54 37.14
C VAL A 7 16.56 -23.46 35.94
N ARG A 8 15.73 -23.13 34.95
CA ARG A 8 15.66 -23.87 33.69
C ARG A 8 16.29 -23.04 32.57
N VAL A 9 17.33 -23.61 31.94
CA VAL A 9 18.03 -23.02 30.78
C VAL A 9 18.05 -24.07 29.69
N GLN A 10 17.54 -23.75 28.49
CA GLN A 10 17.48 -24.67 27.35
C GLN A 10 16.88 -26.05 27.69
N ASP A 11 15.74 -26.07 28.39
CA ASP A 11 15.03 -27.25 28.87
C ASP A 11 15.78 -28.17 29.84
N LYS A 12 16.93 -27.73 30.37
CA LYS A 12 17.66 -28.39 31.46
C LYS A 12 17.49 -27.63 32.75
N GLU A 13 17.25 -28.38 33.83
CA GLU A 13 17.10 -27.82 35.18
C GLU A 13 18.45 -27.82 35.88
N TYR A 14 18.80 -26.71 36.52
CA TYR A 14 20.01 -26.49 37.27
C TYR A 14 19.64 -26.03 38.70
N GLY A 15 20.33 -26.56 39.70
CA GLY A 15 20.08 -26.22 41.11
C GLY A 15 19.84 -27.46 41.98
N PRO A 16 19.52 -27.29 43.26
CA PRO A 16 19.18 -26.02 43.91
C PRO A 16 20.38 -25.09 44.11
N ALA A 17 20.17 -23.81 43.86
CA ALA A 17 21.18 -22.76 44.01
C ALA A 17 20.64 -21.62 44.89
N ASP A 18 21.52 -21.03 45.72
CA ASP A 18 21.16 -19.86 46.52
C ASP A 18 21.28 -18.56 45.66
N LEU A 19 20.83 -17.46 46.26
CA LEU A 19 20.80 -16.17 45.55
C LEU A 19 22.21 -15.68 45.14
N GLU A 20 23.25 -16.09 45.89
CA GLU A 20 24.62 -15.68 45.63
C GLU A 20 25.18 -16.42 44.41
N THR A 21 24.99 -17.73 44.35
CA THR A 21 25.32 -18.55 43.17
C THR A 21 24.53 -18.09 41.91
N LEU A 22 23.28 -17.69 42.07
CA LEU A 22 22.49 -17.15 40.93
C LEU A 22 23.05 -15.81 40.43
N ARG A 23 23.61 -14.97 41.30
CA ARG A 23 24.29 -13.74 40.92
C ARG A 23 25.58 -14.02 40.14
N GLU A 24 26.36 -15.02 40.57
CA GLU A 24 27.54 -15.46 39.81
C GLU A 24 27.15 -15.95 38.41
N TRP A 25 26.12 -16.78 38.28
CA TRP A 25 25.64 -17.25 36.99
C TRP A 25 25.11 -16.13 36.10
N ARG A 26 24.53 -15.07 36.69
CA ARG A 26 24.15 -13.84 35.97
C ARG A 26 25.38 -13.11 35.47
N ASP A 27 26.37 -12.90 36.31
CA ASP A 27 27.59 -12.13 35.98
C ASP A 27 28.45 -12.87 34.93
N GLU A 28 28.43 -14.20 34.93
CA GLU A 28 29.01 -15.05 33.90
C GLU A 28 28.16 -15.10 32.59
N GLY A 29 27.01 -14.47 32.56
CA GLY A 29 26.07 -14.51 31.39
C GLY A 29 25.38 -15.84 31.15
N ARG A 30 25.43 -16.78 32.12
CA ARG A 30 24.79 -18.10 32.05
C ARG A 30 23.32 -18.04 32.44
N LEU A 31 22.91 -17.06 33.23
CA LEU A 31 21.56 -16.83 33.68
C LEU A 31 21.03 -15.51 33.08
N LEU A 32 20.00 -15.61 32.24
CA LEU A 32 19.35 -14.47 31.62
C LEU A 32 18.05 -14.12 32.32
N PRO A 33 17.58 -12.86 32.33
CA PRO A 33 16.32 -12.44 32.92
C PRO A 33 15.09 -13.19 32.39
N ALA A 34 15.15 -13.68 31.16
CA ALA A 34 14.07 -14.41 30.49
C ALA A 34 14.02 -15.91 30.88
N ASN A 35 15.06 -16.46 31.53
CA ASN A 35 15.08 -17.85 31.95
C ASN A 35 13.99 -18.11 33.02
N GLN A 36 13.50 -19.36 33.07
CA GLN A 36 12.52 -19.76 34.06
C GLN A 36 13.21 -20.16 35.35
N ALA A 37 12.68 -19.75 36.50
CA ALA A 37 13.13 -20.12 37.82
C ALA A 37 11.95 -20.44 38.73
N ARG A 38 12.16 -21.34 39.70
CA ARG A 38 11.19 -21.65 40.76
C ARG A 38 11.87 -21.82 42.11
N PRO A 39 11.24 -21.45 43.23
CA PRO A 39 11.70 -21.85 44.53
C PRO A 39 11.63 -23.36 44.66
N VAL A 40 12.53 -23.96 45.45
CA VAL A 40 12.52 -25.42 45.69
C VAL A 40 11.22 -25.89 46.37
N ASP A 41 10.64 -25.03 47.18
CA ASP A 41 9.45 -25.35 48.00
C ASP A 41 8.13 -25.11 47.21
N VAL A 42 8.17 -24.49 46.01
CA VAL A 42 6.97 -24.10 45.26
C VAL A 42 7.10 -24.57 43.83
N ASP A 43 6.10 -25.29 43.34
CA ASP A 43 6.12 -25.77 41.92
C ASP A 43 5.48 -24.76 40.95
N LEU A 44 5.85 -23.50 41.11
CA LEU A 44 5.40 -22.42 40.23
C LEU A 44 6.62 -21.80 39.52
N TRP A 45 6.67 -21.94 38.20
CA TRP A 45 7.73 -21.37 37.38
C TRP A 45 7.44 -19.88 37.13
N THR A 46 8.38 -19.02 37.48
CA THR A 46 8.42 -17.57 37.22
C THR A 46 9.64 -17.20 36.39
N LYS A 47 9.72 -15.98 35.91
CA LYS A 47 10.94 -15.50 35.21
C LYS A 47 12.02 -15.18 36.23
N ALA A 48 13.28 -15.48 35.90
CA ALA A 48 14.42 -15.13 36.76
C ALA A 48 14.50 -13.62 37.03
N ALA A 49 13.97 -12.79 36.14
CA ALA A 49 13.81 -11.34 36.33
C ALA A 49 12.94 -10.96 37.53
N GLU A 50 12.01 -11.85 37.97
CA GLU A 50 11.08 -11.61 39.07
C GLU A 50 11.67 -11.97 40.44
N ILE A 51 12.86 -12.57 40.48
CA ILE A 51 13.57 -12.89 41.73
C ILE A 51 14.09 -11.59 42.36
N PRO A 52 13.63 -11.24 43.58
CA PRO A 52 14.00 -9.99 44.20
C PRO A 52 15.54 -9.91 44.45
N GLY A 53 16.19 -8.84 43.96
CA GLY A 53 17.59 -8.58 44.17
C GLY A 53 18.58 -9.38 43.29
N LEU A 54 18.08 -10.16 42.30
CA LEU A 54 18.93 -10.87 41.35
C LEU A 54 19.33 -9.99 40.14
N PHE A 55 18.37 -9.27 39.56
CA PHE A 55 18.62 -8.35 38.43
C PHE A 55 18.32 -6.91 38.85
N ARG A 56 19.10 -5.94 38.32
CA ARG A 56 18.81 -4.52 38.46
C ARG A 56 17.72 -4.13 37.41
N SER A 57 16.95 -3.09 37.68
CA SER A 57 15.94 -2.58 36.74
C SER A 57 16.52 -2.24 35.37
N ALA A 58 17.81 -1.88 35.30
CA ALA A 58 18.54 -1.65 34.06
C ALA A 58 18.82 -2.95 33.28
N ASP A 59 19.11 -4.05 33.97
CA ASP A 59 19.39 -5.36 33.36
C ASP A 59 18.11 -6.01 32.83
N ILE A 60 17.00 -5.79 33.51
CA ILE A 60 15.66 -6.24 33.10
C ILE A 60 15.22 -5.49 31.83
N ALA A 61 15.45 -4.17 31.75
CA ALA A 61 15.16 -3.37 30.59
C ALA A 61 16.06 -3.72 29.37
N ALA A 62 17.27 -4.23 29.61
CA ALA A 62 18.18 -4.68 28.55
C ALA A 62 17.88 -6.10 28.05
N ALA A 63 17.22 -6.91 28.87
CA ALA A 63 16.94 -8.33 28.58
C ALA A 63 15.50 -8.59 28.10
N GLU A 64 14.63 -7.60 28.09
CA GLU A 64 13.40 -7.72 27.31
C GLU A 64 13.79 -7.92 25.84
N PRO A 65 13.35 -9.00 25.18
CA PRO A 65 13.68 -9.28 23.78
C PRO A 65 12.93 -8.31 22.83
N GLY A 66 13.14 -7.03 23.02
CA GLY A 66 12.56 -5.91 22.27
C GLY A 66 13.41 -4.64 22.30
N LEU A 67 14.45 -4.55 23.12
CA LEU A 67 15.24 -3.32 23.30
C LEU A 67 16.77 -3.51 23.20
N SER A 68 17.23 -4.52 22.47
CA SER A 68 18.60 -4.46 21.96
C SER A 68 18.68 -3.29 20.97
N PRO A 69 19.68 -2.39 21.06
CA PRO A 69 20.01 -1.46 20.00
C PRO A 69 20.77 -2.18 18.88
N SER A 70 20.38 -3.41 18.56
CA SER A 70 20.76 -4.00 17.28
C SER A 70 20.03 -3.18 16.22
N ASN A 71 20.73 -2.83 15.14
CA ASN A 71 20.24 -2.20 13.93
C ASN A 71 19.04 -2.94 13.28
N GLY A 72 18.08 -3.37 14.11
CA GLY A 72 16.81 -3.91 13.70
C GLY A 72 16.09 -2.85 12.90
N SER A 73 15.87 -3.12 11.65
CA SER A 73 15.13 -2.31 10.70
C SER A 73 13.93 -1.68 11.40
N ALA A 74 13.76 -0.36 11.22
CA ALA A 74 12.60 0.36 11.77
C ALA A 74 11.26 -0.26 11.34
N ALA A 75 11.25 -1.04 10.26
CA ALA A 75 10.09 -1.77 9.79
C ALA A 75 9.79 -3.04 10.62
N GLY A 76 10.81 -3.75 11.16
CA GLY A 76 10.58 -4.80 12.16
C GLY A 76 9.94 -4.24 13.43
N ARG A 77 10.21 -2.97 13.77
CA ARG A 77 9.50 -2.23 14.82
C ARG A 77 8.08 -1.79 14.42
N LEU A 78 7.81 -1.60 13.14
CA LEU A 78 6.47 -1.28 12.63
C LEU A 78 5.53 -2.50 12.63
N ALA A 79 6.08 -3.68 12.38
CA ALA A 79 5.32 -4.94 12.44
C ALA A 79 4.96 -5.35 13.88
N GLN A 80 5.76 -4.92 14.88
CA GLN A 80 5.54 -5.22 16.30
C GLN A 80 4.70 -4.17 17.04
N VAL A 81 4.05 -3.23 16.34
CA VAL A 81 3.09 -2.34 17.01
C VAL A 81 1.94 -3.20 17.52
N PRO A 82 1.75 -3.37 18.85
CA PRO A 82 0.57 -4.02 19.39
C PRO A 82 -0.61 -3.07 19.19
N LEU A 83 -1.10 -3.04 17.96
CA LEU A 83 -2.41 -2.46 17.70
C LEU A 83 -3.38 -3.38 18.42
N GLN A 84 -3.99 -2.87 19.49
CA GLN A 84 -5.03 -3.61 20.21
C GLN A 84 -5.98 -4.21 19.16
N PRO A 85 -6.27 -5.53 19.24
CA PRO A 85 -7.15 -6.20 18.29
C PRO A 85 -8.57 -5.69 18.49
N HIS A 86 -8.83 -4.49 17.99
CA HIS A 86 -10.16 -3.90 18.04
C HIS A 86 -10.73 -4.01 16.63
N ARG A 87 -11.72 -4.88 16.49
CA ARG A 87 -12.46 -5.04 15.21
C ARG A 87 -13.12 -3.72 14.85
N ARG A 88 -12.53 -3.03 13.87
CA ARG A 88 -13.06 -1.77 13.38
C ARG A 88 -14.25 -2.02 12.47
N SER A 89 -15.33 -1.27 12.66
CA SER A 89 -16.40 -1.23 11.67
C SER A 89 -15.93 -0.50 10.40
N PHE A 90 -16.56 -0.72 9.26
CA PHE A 90 -16.22 -0.05 8.01
C PHE A 90 -16.23 1.49 8.15
N ALA A 91 -17.26 2.03 8.81
CA ALA A 91 -17.36 3.47 9.12
C ALA A 91 -16.20 3.97 10.00
N GLN A 92 -15.75 3.16 10.96
CA GLN A 92 -14.59 3.49 11.79
C GLN A 92 -13.30 3.54 10.97
N ILE A 93 -13.11 2.64 9.99
CA ILE A 93 -11.95 2.69 9.08
C ILE A 93 -11.96 4.02 8.32
N LEU A 94 -13.10 4.45 7.78
CA LEU A 94 -13.21 5.72 7.05
C LEU A 94 -12.92 6.93 7.95
N THR A 95 -13.51 6.98 9.15
CA THR A 95 -13.29 8.09 10.08
C THR A 95 -11.85 8.13 10.58
N GLU A 96 -11.24 6.98 10.82
CA GLU A 96 -9.84 6.88 11.26
C GLU A 96 -8.88 7.23 10.12
N THR A 97 -9.20 6.87 8.89
CA THR A 97 -8.48 7.30 7.68
C THR A 97 -8.41 8.83 7.60
N LEU A 98 -9.54 9.52 7.76
CA LEU A 98 -9.59 10.98 7.76
C LEU A 98 -8.83 11.58 8.95
N ARG A 99 -8.91 10.96 10.12
CA ARG A 99 -8.17 11.40 11.32
C ARG A 99 -6.66 11.28 11.09
N ILE A 100 -6.17 10.16 10.56
CA ILE A 100 -4.75 9.94 10.26
C ILE A 100 -4.29 10.91 9.18
N TYR A 101 -5.06 11.07 8.10
CA TYR A 101 -4.76 12.03 7.05
C TYR A 101 -4.62 13.45 7.59
N ARG A 102 -5.55 13.91 8.45
CA ARG A 102 -5.50 15.23 9.07
C ARG A 102 -4.31 15.40 10.01
N LYS A 103 -3.95 14.37 10.78
CA LYS A 103 -2.77 14.39 11.67
C LYS A 103 -1.45 14.41 10.90
N GLY A 104 -1.37 13.71 9.77
CA GLY A 104 -0.17 13.61 8.93
C GLY A 104 -0.26 14.44 7.64
N PHE A 105 -1.10 15.47 7.59
CA PHE A 105 -1.39 16.22 6.36
C PHE A 105 -0.13 16.72 5.64
N PHE A 106 0.80 17.33 6.34
CA PHE A 106 2.02 17.86 5.74
C PHE A 106 2.95 16.74 5.20
N GLN A 107 3.01 15.60 5.89
CA GLN A 107 3.80 14.45 5.44
C GLN A 107 3.19 13.84 4.17
N PHE A 108 1.87 13.66 4.15
CA PHE A 108 1.16 13.16 2.96
C PHE A 108 1.21 14.16 1.81
N LEU A 109 1.09 15.46 2.08
CA LEU A 109 1.23 16.54 1.10
C LEU A 109 2.63 16.49 0.45
N TYR A 110 3.69 16.37 1.25
CA TYR A 110 5.05 16.26 0.75
C TYR A 110 5.24 15.04 -0.16
N LEU A 111 4.75 13.87 0.27
CA LEU A 111 4.80 12.64 -0.53
C LEU A 111 4.01 12.77 -1.84
N THR A 112 2.84 13.40 -1.77
CA THR A 112 2.01 13.65 -2.95
C THR A 112 2.68 14.61 -3.92
N LEU A 113 3.30 15.66 -3.41
CA LEU A 113 4.03 16.63 -4.21
C LEU A 113 5.22 16.00 -4.94
N LEU A 114 5.92 15.08 -4.29
CA LEU A 114 7.04 14.35 -4.88
C LEU A 114 6.64 13.64 -6.19
N VAL A 115 5.43 13.06 -6.24
CA VAL A 115 4.93 12.36 -7.43
C VAL A 115 4.22 13.30 -8.40
N ALA A 116 3.54 14.33 -7.88
CA ALA A 116 2.79 15.28 -8.70
C ALA A 116 3.70 16.27 -9.45
N LEU A 117 4.82 16.65 -8.84
CA LEU A 117 5.73 17.66 -9.40
C LEU A 117 6.20 17.32 -10.82
N PRO A 118 6.71 16.11 -11.13
CA PRO A 118 7.09 15.75 -12.48
C PRO A 118 5.95 15.87 -13.50
N SER A 119 4.75 15.47 -13.11
CA SER A 119 3.55 15.54 -13.96
C SER A 119 3.14 16.99 -14.22
N ILE A 120 3.16 17.84 -13.19
CA ILE A 120 2.88 19.28 -13.30
C ILE A 120 3.92 19.96 -14.19
N CYS A 121 5.21 19.66 -13.99
CA CYS A 121 6.29 20.20 -14.82
C CYS A 121 6.14 19.81 -16.28
N ALA A 122 5.77 18.55 -16.58
CA ALA A 122 5.52 18.09 -17.93
C ALA A 122 4.36 18.85 -18.60
N GLN A 123 3.27 19.08 -17.89
CA GLN A 123 2.12 19.83 -18.41
C GLN A 123 2.47 21.31 -18.65
N LEU A 124 3.17 21.95 -17.72
CA LEU A 124 3.59 23.35 -17.86
C LEU A 124 4.60 23.54 -18.99
N SER A 125 5.53 22.62 -19.18
CA SER A 125 6.49 22.69 -20.27
C SER A 125 5.81 22.57 -21.64
N GLY A 126 4.82 21.70 -21.78
CA GLY A 126 4.02 21.57 -22.99
C GLY A 126 3.29 22.88 -23.34
N ALA A 127 2.69 23.50 -22.32
CA ALA A 127 2.01 24.80 -22.49
C ALA A 127 3.00 25.93 -22.84
N ALA A 128 4.15 26.03 -22.16
CA ALA A 128 5.15 27.05 -22.39
C ALA A 128 5.78 26.94 -23.79
N LEU A 129 6.13 25.73 -24.23
CA LEU A 129 6.71 25.48 -25.56
C LEU A 129 5.68 25.70 -26.67
N GLY A 130 4.41 25.56 -26.43
CA GLY A 130 3.33 25.86 -27.37
C GLY A 130 3.19 27.36 -27.70
N VAL A 131 3.63 28.22 -26.78
CA VAL A 131 3.50 29.69 -26.88
C VAL A 131 4.73 30.36 -27.52
N SER A 132 5.85 29.66 -27.69
CA SER A 132 7.12 30.23 -28.20
C SER A 132 7.17 30.25 -29.75
N PRO A 133 6.88 31.37 -30.44
CA PRO A 133 6.78 31.40 -31.89
C PRO A 133 8.16 31.42 -32.63
N GLU A 134 9.24 31.73 -31.89
CA GLU A 134 10.57 31.97 -32.48
C GLU A 134 11.38 30.69 -32.79
N MET A 135 10.99 29.55 -32.23
CA MET A 135 11.69 28.26 -32.43
C MET A 135 11.09 27.45 -33.56
N ASN A 136 11.94 26.74 -34.32
CA ASN A 136 11.50 25.75 -35.31
C ASN A 136 10.58 24.69 -34.65
N ALA A 137 9.46 24.36 -35.30
CA ALA A 137 8.45 23.44 -34.78
C ALA A 137 9.04 22.07 -34.41
N ASP A 138 9.96 21.54 -35.23
CA ASP A 138 10.60 20.25 -35.00
C ASP A 138 11.52 20.26 -33.77
N LEU A 139 12.27 21.34 -33.55
CA LEU A 139 13.14 21.48 -32.38
C LEU A 139 12.32 21.61 -31.08
N ARG A 140 11.21 22.36 -31.12
CA ARG A 140 10.28 22.45 -29.97
C ARG A 140 9.69 21.10 -29.62
N MET A 141 9.26 20.35 -30.63
CA MET A 141 8.68 19.01 -30.42
C MET A 141 9.71 18.04 -29.81
N LEU A 142 10.96 18.10 -30.28
CA LEU A 142 12.05 17.28 -29.75
C LEU A 142 12.34 17.61 -28.26
N ILE A 143 12.49 18.92 -27.96
CA ILE A 143 12.73 19.37 -26.58
C ILE A 143 11.57 18.97 -25.64
N ALA A 144 10.31 19.21 -26.07
CA ALA A 144 9.14 18.82 -25.33
C ALA A 144 9.06 17.31 -25.09
N ALA A 145 9.36 16.50 -26.10
CA ALA A 145 9.38 15.05 -26.01
C ALA A 145 10.46 14.55 -25.02
N MET A 146 11.69 15.07 -25.15
CA MET A 146 12.79 14.72 -24.23
C MET A 146 12.46 15.12 -22.79
N PHE A 147 11.97 16.32 -22.57
CA PHE A 147 11.60 16.78 -21.23
C PHE A 147 10.47 15.93 -20.65
N THR A 148 9.41 15.68 -21.42
CA THR A 148 8.30 14.83 -21.00
C THR A 148 8.76 13.41 -20.67
N PHE A 149 9.69 12.86 -21.47
CA PHE A 149 10.27 11.56 -21.21
C PHE A 149 11.08 11.54 -19.90
N CYS A 150 11.92 12.56 -19.64
CA CYS A 150 12.64 12.69 -18.38
C CYS A 150 11.69 12.80 -17.18
N MET A 151 10.61 13.61 -17.30
CA MET A 151 9.59 13.72 -16.24
C MET A 151 8.80 12.42 -16.05
N PHE A 152 8.56 11.68 -17.11
CA PHE A 152 7.95 10.34 -17.02
C PHE A 152 8.85 9.37 -16.26
N LEU A 153 10.16 9.32 -16.56
CA LEU A 153 11.10 8.47 -15.82
C LEU A 153 11.19 8.86 -14.33
N LEU A 154 11.20 10.16 -14.05
CA LEU A 154 11.20 10.66 -12.67
C LEU A 154 9.90 10.28 -11.94
N SER A 155 8.75 10.39 -12.60
CA SER A 155 7.46 9.97 -12.05
C SER A 155 7.41 8.46 -11.77
N LEU A 156 7.99 7.65 -12.67
CA LEU A 156 8.10 6.21 -12.52
C LEU A 156 8.98 5.84 -11.32
N ALA A 157 10.09 6.55 -11.11
CA ALA A 157 10.97 6.36 -9.97
C ALA A 157 10.33 6.83 -8.64
N ALA A 158 9.56 7.92 -8.66
CA ALA A 158 8.89 8.46 -7.49
C ALA A 158 7.71 7.60 -7.00
N GLY A 159 7.06 6.84 -7.91
CA GLY A 159 5.90 6.01 -7.60
C GLY A 159 6.13 5.00 -6.47
N PRO A 160 7.14 4.13 -6.54
CA PRO A 160 7.47 3.20 -5.47
C PRO A 160 7.79 3.86 -4.13
N ALA A 161 8.50 5.01 -4.16
CA ALA A 161 8.79 5.80 -2.97
C ALA A 161 7.52 6.34 -2.31
N PHE A 162 6.58 6.83 -3.10
CA PHE A 162 5.27 7.29 -2.65
C PHE A 162 4.47 6.17 -1.97
N ILE A 163 4.42 4.99 -2.61
CA ILE A 163 3.72 3.82 -2.06
C ILE A 163 4.33 3.43 -0.71
N ALA A 164 5.67 3.28 -0.64
CA ALA A 164 6.36 2.95 0.60
C ALA A 164 6.15 4.03 1.67
N GLY A 165 6.23 5.30 1.30
CA GLY A 165 6.05 6.44 2.20
C GLY A 165 4.68 6.48 2.85
N ILE A 166 3.61 6.26 2.08
CA ILE A 166 2.25 6.20 2.63
C ILE A 166 2.14 5.08 3.68
N GLN A 167 2.67 3.88 3.39
CA GLN A 167 2.59 2.75 4.31
C GLN A 167 3.30 3.06 5.64
N ILE A 168 4.54 3.59 5.57
CA ILE A 168 5.37 3.90 6.73
C ILE A 168 4.73 5.02 7.57
N VAL A 169 4.39 6.15 6.94
CA VAL A 169 3.81 7.31 7.64
C VAL A 169 2.49 6.93 8.30
N THR A 170 1.64 6.16 7.60
CA THR A 170 0.37 5.71 8.16
C THR A 170 0.58 4.81 9.37
N ALA A 171 1.51 3.84 9.30
CA ALA A 171 1.81 2.95 10.41
C ALA A 171 2.37 3.70 11.63
N GLU A 172 3.26 4.68 11.43
CA GLU A 172 3.80 5.50 12.51
C GLU A 172 2.71 6.33 13.21
N ILE A 173 1.83 6.99 12.44
CA ILE A 173 0.74 7.81 13.00
C ILE A 173 -0.30 6.92 13.69
N ALA A 174 -0.62 5.75 13.14
CA ALA A 174 -1.52 4.77 13.74
C ALA A 174 -0.98 4.24 15.07
N ALA A 175 0.36 4.09 15.18
CA ALA A 175 1.06 3.73 16.41
C ALA A 175 1.15 4.89 17.43
N GLY A 176 0.58 6.05 17.15
CA GLY A 176 0.63 7.23 18.04
C GLY A 176 1.99 7.94 18.06
N ARG A 177 2.92 7.56 17.18
CA ARG A 177 4.25 8.18 17.09
C ARG A 177 4.17 9.47 16.28
N LYS A 178 5.04 10.44 16.63
CA LYS A 178 5.19 11.65 15.81
C LYS A 178 6.02 11.27 14.56
N ALA A 179 5.37 11.18 13.42
CA ALA A 179 6.06 10.96 12.15
C ALA A 179 7.01 12.15 11.87
N ARG A 180 8.32 11.91 11.92
CA ARG A 180 9.34 12.91 11.56
C ARG A 180 9.51 12.90 10.05
N LEU A 181 9.55 14.06 9.38
CA LEU A 181 9.61 14.17 7.92
C LEU A 181 10.80 13.45 7.26
N PHE A 182 11.96 13.42 7.93
CA PHE A 182 13.19 12.88 7.33
C PHE A 182 13.42 11.37 7.57
N VAL A 183 12.86 10.78 8.62
CA VAL A 183 13.01 9.35 8.92
C VAL A 183 12.37 8.46 7.85
N PRO A 184 11.15 8.78 7.35
CA PRO A 184 10.54 8.00 6.28
C PRO A 184 11.36 7.98 4.99
N ILE A 185 12.07 9.07 4.64
CA ILE A 185 12.81 9.17 3.37
C ILE A 185 13.93 8.13 3.29
N HIS A 186 14.73 8.00 4.34
CA HIS A 186 15.80 7.00 4.35
C HIS A 186 15.26 5.57 4.27
N GLN A 187 14.15 5.31 4.94
CA GLN A 187 13.48 4.02 4.90
C GLN A 187 12.85 3.76 3.53
N MET A 188 12.23 4.76 2.90
CA MET A 188 11.69 4.66 1.54
C MET A 188 12.75 4.22 0.53
N VAL A 189 13.97 4.78 0.62
CA VAL A 189 15.09 4.40 -0.26
C VAL A 189 15.48 2.93 -0.05
N LYS A 190 15.48 2.45 1.20
CA LYS A 190 15.76 1.04 1.52
C LYS A 190 14.74 0.10 0.87
N PHE A 191 13.46 0.44 0.91
CA PHE A 191 12.38 -0.40 0.35
C PHE A 191 12.17 -0.20 -1.15
N TRP A 192 12.75 0.87 -1.73
CA TRP A 192 12.52 1.27 -3.12
C TRP A 192 12.72 0.13 -4.13
N PRO A 193 13.86 -0.63 -4.14
CA PRO A 193 14.08 -1.65 -5.16
C PRO A 193 13.02 -2.76 -5.11
N ARG A 194 12.64 -3.19 -3.89
CA ARG A 194 11.62 -4.23 -3.69
C ARG A 194 10.25 -3.75 -4.14
N VAL A 195 9.84 -2.56 -3.74
CA VAL A 195 8.55 -1.98 -4.11
C VAL A 195 8.52 -1.68 -5.61
N ALA A 196 9.62 -1.20 -6.21
CA ALA A 196 9.74 -0.97 -7.64
C ALA A 196 9.57 -2.26 -8.44
N MET A 197 10.24 -3.35 -8.03
CA MET A 197 10.10 -4.65 -8.68
C MET A 197 8.67 -5.19 -8.60
N LEU A 198 8.03 -5.04 -7.43
CA LEU A 198 6.62 -5.41 -7.26
C LEU A 198 5.68 -4.52 -8.10
N CYS A 199 5.96 -3.21 -8.20
CA CYS A 199 5.22 -2.32 -9.09
C CYS A 199 5.31 -2.80 -10.55
N ILE A 200 6.51 -3.10 -11.04
CA ILE A 200 6.70 -3.60 -12.42
C ILE A 200 5.91 -4.91 -12.62
N LEU A 201 5.98 -5.84 -11.68
CA LEU A 201 5.30 -7.12 -11.79
C LEU A 201 3.78 -6.95 -11.72
N VAL A 202 3.26 -6.21 -10.75
CA VAL A 202 1.81 -6.04 -10.54
C VAL A 202 1.20 -5.18 -11.64
N TYR A 203 1.76 -3.99 -11.89
CA TYR A 203 1.24 -3.11 -12.94
C TYR A 203 1.52 -3.65 -14.34
N GLY A 204 2.65 -4.37 -14.54
CA GLY A 204 2.93 -5.10 -15.77
C GLY A 204 1.91 -6.19 -16.05
N ALA A 205 1.50 -6.94 -15.01
CA ALA A 205 0.44 -7.94 -15.14
C ALA A 205 -0.91 -7.28 -15.52
N TYR A 206 -1.28 -6.17 -14.85
CA TYR A 206 -2.49 -5.42 -15.22
C TYR A 206 -2.43 -4.87 -16.64
N PHE A 207 -1.28 -4.29 -17.02
CA PHE A 207 -1.06 -3.76 -18.37
C PHE A 207 -1.20 -4.85 -19.43
N PHE A 208 -0.51 -5.98 -19.26
CA PHE A 208 -0.56 -7.10 -20.19
C PHE A 208 -2.00 -7.63 -20.36
N TRP A 209 -2.68 -7.90 -19.25
CA TRP A 209 -4.05 -8.42 -19.26
C TRP A 209 -5.13 -7.38 -19.62
N THR A 210 -4.76 -6.12 -19.75
CA THR A 210 -5.65 -5.09 -20.29
C THR A 210 -5.41 -4.88 -21.79
N VAL A 211 -4.13 -4.75 -22.19
CA VAL A 211 -3.78 -4.46 -23.58
C VAL A 211 -4.06 -5.64 -24.50
N LEU A 212 -3.78 -6.87 -24.06
CA LEU A 212 -3.99 -8.07 -24.89
C LEU A 212 -5.46 -8.26 -25.31
N PRO A 213 -6.46 -8.24 -24.42
CA PRO A 213 -7.86 -8.32 -24.82
C PRO A 213 -8.30 -7.13 -25.69
N LEU A 214 -7.82 -5.91 -25.40
CA LEU A 214 -8.15 -4.75 -26.22
C LEU A 214 -7.59 -4.88 -27.65
N ALA A 215 -6.37 -5.40 -27.81
CA ALA A 215 -5.79 -5.70 -29.14
C ALA A 215 -6.62 -6.75 -29.89
N ILE A 216 -7.10 -7.79 -29.21
CA ILE A 216 -7.97 -8.82 -29.77
C ILE A 216 -9.31 -8.18 -30.22
N ILE A 217 -9.92 -7.35 -29.36
CA ILE A 217 -11.16 -6.64 -29.67
C ILE A 217 -10.95 -5.75 -30.91
N TRP A 218 -9.86 -4.99 -30.96
CA TRP A 218 -9.53 -4.12 -32.09
C TRP A 218 -9.39 -4.93 -33.39
N MET A 219 -8.73 -6.09 -33.32
CA MET A 219 -8.57 -6.99 -34.48
C MET A 219 -9.92 -7.54 -34.96
N ILE A 220 -10.81 -7.93 -34.04
CA ILE A 220 -12.17 -8.40 -34.38
C ILE A 220 -12.98 -7.26 -35.02
N MET A 221 -12.89 -6.05 -34.48
CA MET A 221 -13.63 -4.88 -34.96
C MET A 221 -13.12 -4.33 -36.28
N SER A 222 -11.88 -4.68 -36.67
CA SER A 222 -11.32 -4.32 -37.99
C SER A 222 -11.90 -5.15 -39.13
N GLY A 223 -12.62 -6.24 -38.82
CA GLY A 223 -13.34 -7.06 -39.81
C GLY A 223 -14.75 -6.55 -40.10
N PRO A 224 -15.47 -7.20 -41.02
CA PRO A 224 -16.84 -6.84 -41.32
C PRO A 224 -17.73 -7.05 -40.07
N PRO A 225 -18.67 -6.11 -39.81
CA PRO A 225 -19.58 -6.21 -38.66
C PRO A 225 -20.50 -7.43 -38.82
N SER A 226 -20.51 -8.31 -37.83
CA SER A 226 -21.37 -9.48 -37.78
C SER A 226 -21.87 -9.77 -36.38
N LEU A 227 -22.95 -10.50 -36.24
CA LEU A 227 -23.43 -10.94 -34.92
C LEU A 227 -22.37 -11.78 -34.19
N LEU A 228 -21.60 -12.56 -34.93
CA LEU A 228 -20.51 -13.38 -34.39
C LEU A 228 -19.39 -12.49 -33.83
N SER A 229 -18.96 -11.45 -34.56
CA SER A 229 -17.92 -10.52 -34.08
C SER A 229 -18.40 -9.78 -32.82
N THR A 230 -19.63 -9.33 -32.76
CA THR A 230 -20.21 -8.69 -31.56
C THR A 230 -20.21 -9.65 -30.35
N PHE A 231 -20.68 -10.89 -30.57
CA PHE A 231 -20.66 -11.91 -29.53
C PHE A 231 -19.23 -12.20 -29.01
N LEU A 232 -18.27 -12.32 -29.93
CA LEU A 232 -16.86 -12.57 -29.58
C LEU A 232 -16.27 -11.42 -28.74
N VAL A 233 -16.56 -10.17 -29.10
CA VAL A 233 -16.17 -8.99 -28.32
C VAL A 233 -16.73 -9.05 -26.89
N LEU A 234 -18.01 -9.40 -26.73
CA LEU A 234 -18.63 -9.52 -25.41
C LEU A 234 -17.96 -10.63 -24.57
N VAL A 235 -17.62 -11.77 -25.19
CA VAL A 235 -16.89 -12.86 -24.51
C VAL A 235 -15.52 -12.40 -24.07
N VAL A 236 -14.75 -11.69 -24.91
CA VAL A 236 -13.43 -11.16 -24.57
C VAL A 236 -13.53 -10.13 -23.45
N LEU A 237 -14.53 -9.24 -23.48
CA LEU A 237 -14.76 -8.27 -22.41
C LEU A 237 -15.12 -8.95 -21.09
N ALA A 238 -15.99 -9.96 -21.10
CA ALA A 238 -16.34 -10.73 -19.91
C ALA A 238 -15.12 -11.42 -19.30
N PHE A 239 -14.29 -12.02 -20.15
CA PHE A 239 -13.01 -12.64 -19.76
C PHE A 239 -12.03 -11.60 -19.17
N GLN A 240 -11.92 -10.42 -19.77
CA GLN A 240 -11.10 -9.33 -19.27
C GLN A 240 -11.52 -8.90 -17.86
N VAL A 241 -12.83 -8.66 -17.66
CA VAL A 241 -13.37 -8.30 -16.35
C VAL A 241 -13.07 -9.37 -15.31
N TRP A 242 -13.24 -10.64 -15.67
CA TRP A 242 -12.95 -11.77 -14.78
C TRP A 242 -11.45 -11.83 -14.40
N ILE A 243 -10.53 -11.69 -15.35
CA ILE A 243 -9.08 -11.69 -15.08
C ILE A 243 -8.67 -10.51 -14.22
N VAL A 244 -9.10 -9.29 -14.56
CA VAL A 244 -8.78 -8.09 -13.80
C VAL A 244 -9.30 -8.20 -12.37
N GLY A 245 -10.52 -8.70 -12.18
CA GLY A 245 -11.07 -8.99 -10.85
C GLY A 245 -10.23 -10.02 -10.08
N ARG A 246 -9.77 -11.07 -10.73
CA ARG A 246 -8.91 -12.10 -10.12
C ARG A 246 -7.53 -11.54 -9.73
N LEU A 247 -6.93 -10.70 -10.56
CA LEU A 247 -5.69 -10.01 -10.25
C LEU A 247 -5.87 -9.06 -9.06
N PHE A 248 -6.96 -8.31 -9.04
CA PHE A 248 -7.29 -7.43 -7.92
C PHE A 248 -7.33 -8.18 -6.59
N VAL A 249 -8.02 -9.33 -6.53
CA VAL A 249 -8.06 -10.18 -5.33
C VAL A 249 -6.67 -10.64 -4.91
N ASN A 250 -5.87 -11.11 -5.87
CA ASN A 250 -4.54 -11.64 -5.58
C ASN A 250 -3.56 -10.56 -5.09
N PHE A 251 -3.73 -9.32 -5.56
CA PHE A 251 -2.80 -8.21 -5.29
C PHE A 251 -3.38 -7.17 -4.33
N LEU A 252 -4.42 -7.49 -3.55
CA LEU A 252 -5.11 -6.52 -2.71
C LEU A 252 -4.20 -5.88 -1.65
N PHE A 253 -3.33 -6.69 -1.01
CA PHE A 253 -2.48 -6.30 0.12
C PHE A 253 -0.97 -6.36 -0.18
N TRP A 254 -0.56 -6.46 -1.46
CA TRP A 254 0.86 -6.64 -1.80
C TRP A 254 1.74 -5.50 -1.28
N GLN A 255 1.24 -4.26 -1.28
CA GLN A 255 1.96 -3.09 -0.82
C GLN A 255 2.28 -3.16 0.68
N GLN A 256 1.31 -3.60 1.47
CA GLN A 256 1.43 -3.73 2.92
C GLN A 256 2.45 -4.81 3.29
N PHE A 257 2.37 -5.97 2.66
CA PHE A 257 3.35 -7.04 2.89
C PHE A 257 4.76 -6.68 2.43
N ALA A 258 4.89 -5.95 1.32
CA ALA A 258 6.19 -5.51 0.82
C ALA A 258 6.92 -4.54 1.76
N VAL A 259 6.17 -3.65 2.41
CA VAL A 259 6.74 -2.55 3.21
C VAL A 259 6.66 -2.81 4.70
N LEU A 260 5.50 -3.23 5.21
CA LEU A 260 5.25 -3.37 6.66
C LEU A 260 5.74 -4.73 7.20
N ALA A 261 5.56 -5.81 6.44
CA ALA A 261 6.03 -7.14 6.83
C ALA A 261 7.45 -7.46 6.32
N GLU A 262 8.11 -6.55 5.59
CA GLU A 262 9.42 -6.75 4.97
C GLU A 262 9.55 -8.04 4.13
N SER A 263 8.43 -8.57 3.67
CA SER A 263 8.37 -9.84 2.94
C SER A 263 9.10 -9.74 1.60
N ASP A 264 9.71 -10.83 1.16
CA ASP A 264 10.26 -10.93 -0.21
C ASP A 264 9.17 -10.84 -1.28
N VAL A 265 9.54 -10.54 -2.53
CA VAL A 265 8.61 -10.30 -3.64
C VAL A 265 7.60 -11.44 -3.80
N ALA A 266 8.08 -12.69 -3.82
CA ALA A 266 7.23 -13.86 -4.00
C ALA A 266 6.34 -14.12 -2.78
N SER A 267 6.89 -13.97 -1.57
CA SER A 267 6.16 -14.15 -0.31
C SER A 267 5.11 -13.07 -0.11
N ALA A 268 5.40 -11.80 -0.43
CA ALA A 268 4.45 -10.70 -0.35
C ALA A 268 3.20 -10.95 -1.21
N LEU A 269 3.37 -11.46 -2.44
CA LEU A 269 2.22 -11.79 -3.30
C LEU A 269 1.44 -12.99 -2.80
N ARG A 270 2.13 -14.04 -2.29
CA ARG A 270 1.48 -15.22 -1.72
C ARG A 270 0.67 -14.86 -0.47
N GLN A 271 1.27 -14.12 0.46
CA GLN A 271 0.62 -13.65 1.68
C GLN A 271 -0.55 -12.71 1.37
N SER A 272 -0.39 -11.79 0.40
CA SER A 272 -1.48 -10.93 -0.07
C SER A 272 -2.70 -11.73 -0.54
N LYS A 273 -2.47 -12.75 -1.37
CA LYS A 273 -3.53 -13.66 -1.84
C LYS A 273 -4.20 -14.41 -0.69
N ASN A 274 -3.40 -14.94 0.25
CA ASN A 274 -3.91 -15.72 1.38
C ASN A 274 -4.75 -14.85 2.31
N LEU A 275 -4.26 -13.64 2.66
CA LEU A 275 -5.00 -12.71 3.50
C LEU A 275 -6.30 -12.22 2.83
N ALA A 276 -6.26 -11.91 1.54
CA ALA A 276 -7.45 -11.48 0.81
C ALA A 276 -8.54 -12.57 0.77
N ARG A 277 -8.15 -13.84 0.75
CA ARG A 277 -9.06 -15.01 0.73
C ARG A 277 -9.38 -15.56 2.11
N SER A 278 -8.76 -15.06 3.17
CA SER A 278 -9.05 -15.47 4.54
C SER A 278 -10.48 -15.08 4.97
N GLY A 279 -10.95 -15.65 6.06
CA GLY A 279 -12.22 -15.29 6.66
C GLY A 279 -13.45 -15.90 5.98
N HIS A 280 -13.32 -17.10 5.40
CA HIS A 280 -14.47 -17.81 4.81
C HIS A 280 -15.61 -18.07 5.81
N GLU A 281 -15.30 -18.17 7.08
CA GLU A 281 -16.28 -18.35 8.18
C GLU A 281 -17.02 -17.05 8.54
N LEU A 282 -16.50 -15.89 8.14
CA LEU A 282 -17.11 -14.59 8.41
C LEU A 282 -18.23 -14.27 7.42
N PRO A 283 -19.27 -13.52 7.84
CA PRO A 283 -20.26 -12.97 6.94
C PRO A 283 -19.58 -12.20 5.79
N TRP A 284 -20.11 -12.29 4.58
CA TRP A 284 -19.49 -11.76 3.36
C TRP A 284 -19.04 -10.29 3.47
N PHE A 285 -19.82 -9.43 4.12
CA PHE A 285 -19.50 -8.00 4.32
C PHE A 285 -18.38 -7.74 5.34
N ARG A 286 -17.98 -8.75 6.14
CA ARG A 286 -16.86 -8.67 7.08
C ARG A 286 -15.55 -9.22 6.54
N ARG A 287 -15.60 -9.92 5.39
CA ARG A 287 -14.40 -10.48 4.75
C ARG A 287 -13.47 -9.36 4.28
N PRO A 288 -12.16 -9.50 4.46
CA PRO A 288 -11.17 -8.50 4.02
C PRO A 288 -11.33 -8.11 2.55
N LEU A 289 -11.62 -9.09 1.70
CA LEU A 289 -11.86 -8.89 0.27
C LEU A 289 -12.98 -7.89 0.01
N TRP A 290 -14.17 -8.12 0.57
CA TRP A 290 -15.34 -7.27 0.30
C TRP A 290 -15.17 -5.86 0.84
N ARG A 291 -14.52 -5.72 2.01
CA ARG A 291 -14.19 -4.40 2.58
C ARG A 291 -13.19 -3.66 1.69
N GLY A 292 -12.19 -4.36 1.14
CA GLY A 292 -11.24 -3.79 0.18
C GLY A 292 -11.90 -3.40 -1.14
N VAL A 293 -12.77 -4.25 -1.68
CA VAL A 293 -13.56 -3.93 -2.89
C VAL A 293 -14.43 -2.70 -2.65
N LEU A 294 -15.10 -2.61 -1.52
CA LEU A 294 -15.97 -1.46 -1.19
C LEU A 294 -15.17 -0.16 -1.07
N LEU A 295 -14.02 -0.18 -0.38
CA LEU A 295 -13.11 0.97 -0.31
C LEU A 295 -12.66 1.42 -1.70
N PHE A 296 -12.22 0.47 -2.53
CA PHE A 296 -11.79 0.75 -3.89
C PHE A 296 -12.94 1.28 -4.76
N SER A 297 -14.16 0.73 -4.62
CA SER A 297 -15.33 1.18 -5.38
C SER A 297 -15.74 2.60 -5.02
N ILE A 298 -15.74 2.96 -3.73
CA ILE A 298 -16.02 4.33 -3.27
C ILE A 298 -14.98 5.30 -3.84
N TRP A 299 -13.69 4.93 -3.78
CA TRP A 299 -12.63 5.74 -4.34
C TRP A 299 -12.75 5.88 -5.86
N SER A 300 -13.03 4.78 -6.57
CA SER A 300 -13.19 4.79 -8.03
C SER A 300 -14.40 5.63 -8.46
N ALA A 301 -15.51 5.57 -7.73
CA ALA A 301 -16.67 6.40 -7.98
C ALA A 301 -16.36 7.90 -7.78
N PHE A 302 -15.59 8.23 -6.73
CA PHE A 302 -15.13 9.58 -6.47
C PHE A 302 -14.21 10.09 -7.60
N VAL A 303 -13.23 9.29 -8.02
CA VAL A 303 -12.32 9.62 -9.13
C VAL A 303 -13.11 9.78 -10.44
N LEU A 304 -14.04 8.88 -10.70
CA LEU A 304 -14.90 8.96 -11.88
C LEU A 304 -15.75 10.25 -11.88
N ALA A 305 -16.34 10.59 -10.74
CA ALA A 305 -17.13 11.82 -10.62
C ALA A 305 -16.29 13.08 -10.86
N ILE A 306 -15.05 13.13 -10.37
CA ILE A 306 -14.14 14.25 -10.61
C ILE A 306 -13.75 14.35 -12.08
N ASN A 307 -13.47 13.23 -12.75
CA ASN A 307 -12.99 13.26 -14.14
C ASN A 307 -14.16 13.47 -15.14
N VAL A 308 -15.29 12.86 -14.89
CA VAL A 308 -16.46 12.93 -15.80
C VAL A 308 -17.31 14.18 -15.54
N GLY A 309 -17.34 14.66 -14.31
CA GLY A 309 -18.18 15.80 -13.91
C GLY A 309 -18.00 17.04 -14.77
N PRO A 310 -16.80 17.56 -14.96
CA PRO A 310 -16.54 18.75 -15.79
C PRO A 310 -16.84 18.51 -17.28
N GLU A 311 -16.71 17.28 -17.76
CA GLU A 311 -16.92 16.90 -19.14
C GLU A 311 -18.35 16.43 -19.42
N TRP A 312 -19.20 16.32 -18.39
CA TRP A 312 -20.57 15.84 -18.51
C TRP A 312 -21.42 16.56 -19.57
N PRO A 313 -21.34 17.92 -19.70
CA PRO A 313 -22.07 18.62 -20.74
C PRO A 313 -21.61 18.19 -22.15
N SER A 314 -20.32 18.02 -22.36
CA SER A 314 -19.74 17.57 -23.63
C SER A 314 -20.15 16.13 -23.95
N ILE A 315 -20.06 15.23 -22.95
CA ILE A 315 -20.47 13.82 -23.08
C ILE A 315 -21.95 13.74 -23.42
N ARG A 316 -22.81 14.53 -22.77
CA ARG A 316 -24.24 14.59 -23.06
C ARG A 316 -24.51 15.08 -24.48
N HIS A 317 -23.76 16.08 -24.94
CA HIS A 317 -23.83 16.60 -26.30
C HIS A 317 -23.47 15.53 -27.33
N TYR A 318 -22.36 14.82 -27.11
CA TYR A 318 -21.93 13.71 -27.97
C TYR A 318 -22.94 12.57 -27.97
N PHE A 319 -23.52 12.22 -26.82
CA PHE A 319 -24.54 11.18 -26.75
C PHE A 319 -25.81 11.57 -27.52
N HIS A 320 -26.16 12.86 -27.45
CA HIS A 320 -27.29 13.37 -28.23
C HIS A 320 -27.00 13.37 -29.74
N GLN A 321 -25.77 13.71 -30.14
CA GLN A 321 -25.35 13.63 -31.54
C GLN A 321 -25.33 12.18 -32.04
N LEU A 322 -24.83 11.23 -31.24
CA LEU A 322 -24.85 9.78 -31.53
C LEU A 322 -26.26 9.24 -31.83
N THR A 323 -27.23 9.74 -31.09
CA THR A 323 -28.65 9.30 -31.26
C THR A 323 -29.36 10.00 -32.42
N THR A 324 -28.82 11.16 -32.86
CA THR A 324 -29.47 11.98 -33.89
C THR A 324 -28.77 11.93 -35.25
N SER A 325 -27.46 11.68 -35.28
CA SER A 325 -26.64 11.65 -36.51
C SER A 325 -26.65 10.27 -37.15
N GLN A 326 -26.98 10.20 -38.42
CA GLN A 326 -26.89 8.98 -39.21
C GLN A 326 -25.51 8.74 -39.83
N ASP A 327 -24.55 9.69 -39.63
CA ASP A 327 -23.20 9.61 -40.21
C ASP A 327 -22.12 9.41 -39.11
N PRO A 328 -21.55 8.19 -39.00
CA PRO A 328 -20.49 7.89 -38.02
C PRO A 328 -19.17 8.64 -38.30
N GLN A 329 -18.89 9.02 -39.55
CA GLN A 329 -17.63 9.69 -39.89
C GLN A 329 -17.62 11.15 -39.45
N ALA A 330 -18.74 11.86 -39.55
CA ALA A 330 -18.89 13.21 -39.03
C ALA A 330 -18.68 13.25 -37.51
N LEU A 331 -19.09 12.20 -36.80
CA LEU A 331 -18.94 12.05 -35.37
C LEU A 331 -17.47 11.81 -34.95
N LEU A 332 -16.75 10.95 -35.66
CA LEU A 332 -15.31 10.74 -35.45
C LEU A 332 -14.50 12.02 -35.71
N GLN A 333 -14.85 12.78 -36.73
CA GLN A 333 -14.21 14.08 -37.00
C GLN A 333 -14.52 15.10 -35.90
N ALA A 334 -15.75 15.16 -35.39
CA ALA A 334 -16.11 16.03 -34.27
C ALA A 334 -15.34 15.70 -32.99
N ILE A 335 -15.19 14.43 -32.65
CA ILE A 335 -14.41 13.98 -31.50
C ILE A 335 -12.93 14.33 -31.66
N THR A 336 -12.34 14.09 -32.82
CA THR A 336 -10.91 14.38 -33.09
C THR A 336 -10.61 15.87 -33.15
N THR A 337 -11.51 16.70 -33.66
CA THR A 337 -11.36 18.17 -33.66
C THR A 337 -11.56 18.78 -32.30
N SER A 338 -12.48 18.27 -31.50
CA SER A 338 -12.69 18.75 -30.13
C SER A 338 -11.52 18.44 -29.20
N SER A 339 -10.85 17.30 -29.40
CA SER A 339 -9.66 16.96 -28.62
C SER A 339 -8.45 17.87 -28.89
N LYS A 340 -8.39 18.49 -30.08
CA LYS A 340 -7.34 19.45 -30.45
C LYS A 340 -7.56 20.86 -29.88
N SER A 341 -8.77 21.22 -29.49
CA SER A 341 -9.11 22.55 -28.98
C SER A 341 -9.24 22.61 -27.44
N GLN A 342 -8.67 21.65 -26.71
CA GLN A 342 -8.66 21.69 -25.24
C GLN A 342 -7.80 22.86 -24.75
N ALA A 343 -8.41 24.06 -24.74
CA ALA A 343 -7.91 25.17 -23.96
C ALA A 343 -7.77 24.76 -22.48
N PHE A 344 -6.74 25.21 -21.81
CA PHE A 344 -6.50 24.95 -20.39
C PHE A 344 -7.76 25.18 -19.57
N ASN A 345 -8.36 24.11 -19.08
CA ASN A 345 -9.57 24.18 -18.26
C ASN A 345 -9.16 24.26 -16.78
N LEU A 346 -9.25 25.46 -16.22
CA LEU A 346 -8.91 25.72 -14.81
C LEU A 346 -9.70 24.83 -13.85
N ALA A 347 -10.97 24.55 -14.14
CA ALA A 347 -11.79 23.69 -13.28
C ALA A 347 -11.26 22.25 -13.27
N SER A 348 -10.95 21.68 -14.43
CA SER A 348 -10.34 20.33 -14.52
C SER A 348 -8.99 20.28 -13.84
N PHE A 349 -8.17 21.35 -13.96
CA PHE A 349 -6.89 21.43 -13.27
C PHE A 349 -7.04 21.44 -11.74
N ILE A 350 -7.95 22.27 -11.21
CA ILE A 350 -8.23 22.33 -9.76
C ILE A 350 -8.74 20.97 -9.26
N LEU A 351 -9.68 20.35 -9.97
CA LEU A 351 -10.22 19.05 -9.60
C LEU A 351 -9.15 17.94 -9.65
N GLY A 352 -8.27 17.97 -10.65
CA GLY A 352 -7.11 17.08 -10.71
C GLY A 352 -6.15 17.28 -9.55
N LEU A 353 -5.92 18.53 -9.11
CA LEU A 353 -5.13 18.83 -7.93
C LEU A 353 -5.79 18.28 -6.65
N VAL A 354 -7.10 18.45 -6.49
CA VAL A 354 -7.87 17.91 -5.36
C VAL A 354 -7.77 16.38 -5.34
N GLN A 355 -7.97 15.74 -6.48
CA GLN A 355 -7.83 14.28 -6.61
C GLN A 355 -6.43 13.81 -6.20
N THR A 356 -5.39 14.53 -6.64
CA THR A 356 -4.00 14.21 -6.32
C THR A 356 -3.72 14.35 -4.84
N LEU A 357 -4.21 15.40 -4.19
CA LEU A 357 -4.09 15.62 -2.74
C LEU A 357 -4.79 14.55 -1.92
N LEU A 358 -5.94 14.06 -2.38
CA LEU A 358 -6.73 13.05 -1.67
C LEU A 358 -6.25 11.61 -1.96
N ARG A 359 -5.34 11.41 -2.91
CA ARG A 359 -4.82 10.08 -3.28
C ARG A 359 -4.26 9.27 -2.10
N PRO A 360 -3.59 9.84 -1.08
CA PRO A 360 -3.13 9.10 0.08
C PRO A 360 -4.23 8.43 0.89
N LEU A 361 -5.47 8.97 0.87
CA LEU A 361 -6.59 8.43 1.65
C LEU A 361 -6.84 6.95 1.36
N LEU A 362 -6.78 6.55 0.09
CA LEU A 362 -6.95 5.15 -0.29
C LEU A 362 -5.85 4.27 0.33
N GLY A 363 -4.59 4.71 0.24
CA GLY A 363 -3.45 4.01 0.84
C GLY A 363 -3.58 3.86 2.34
N ILE A 364 -3.98 4.93 3.05
CA ILE A 364 -4.22 4.92 4.51
C ILE A 364 -5.33 3.91 4.86
N ALA A 365 -6.44 3.94 4.12
CA ALA A 365 -7.57 3.03 4.34
C ALA A 365 -7.16 1.56 4.17
N PHE A 366 -6.33 1.24 3.16
CA PHE A 366 -5.80 -0.11 2.97
C PHE A 366 -4.81 -0.54 4.05
N VAL A 367 -3.99 0.36 4.60
CA VAL A 367 -3.13 0.04 5.77
C VAL A 367 -3.96 -0.29 6.99
N LEU A 368 -5.01 0.48 7.27
CA LEU A 368 -5.90 0.19 8.40
C LEU A 368 -6.66 -1.13 8.21
N LEU A 369 -7.13 -1.40 7.00
CA LEU A 369 -7.78 -2.65 6.65
C LEU A 369 -6.83 -3.85 6.79
N TYR A 370 -5.56 -3.69 6.40
CA TYR A 370 -4.53 -4.70 6.57
C TYR A 370 -4.29 -5.03 8.04
N PHE A 371 -4.12 -4.04 8.91
CA PHE A 371 -3.96 -4.25 10.35
C PHE A 371 -5.19 -4.91 10.99
N ASP A 372 -6.40 -4.51 10.60
CA ASP A 372 -7.64 -5.12 11.08
C ASP A 372 -7.75 -6.59 10.64
N SER A 373 -7.33 -6.88 9.40
CA SER A 373 -7.34 -8.24 8.85
C SER A 373 -6.27 -9.15 9.47
N GLN A 374 -5.08 -8.64 9.78
CA GLN A 374 -4.05 -9.41 10.49
C GLN A 374 -4.43 -9.75 11.92
N ALA A 375 -5.12 -8.85 12.62
CA ALA A 375 -5.60 -9.10 13.97
C ALA A 375 -6.61 -10.27 14.02
N ASP A 376 -7.43 -10.43 12.97
CA ASP A 376 -8.38 -11.54 12.85
C ASP A 376 -7.71 -12.88 12.45
N PHE A 377 -6.57 -12.85 11.73
CA PHE A 377 -5.89 -14.04 11.20
C PHE A 377 -4.38 -13.95 11.44
N PRO A 378 -3.89 -14.21 12.67
CA PRO A 378 -2.46 -14.26 12.95
C PRO A 378 -1.77 -15.33 12.11
N GLU A 379 -0.56 -15.02 11.63
CA GLU A 379 0.21 -15.78 10.62
C GLU A 379 0.36 -17.29 10.93
N GLY A 380 0.36 -17.71 12.18
CA GLY A 380 0.46 -19.13 12.57
C GLY A 380 -0.75 -20.02 12.20
N LYS A 381 -1.88 -19.44 11.74
CA LYS A 381 -3.06 -20.20 11.29
C LYS A 381 -3.19 -20.34 9.77
N ILE A 382 -2.35 -19.64 9.01
CA ILE A 382 -2.49 -19.57 7.54
C ILE A 382 -1.80 -20.76 6.85
N ASP A 383 -0.83 -21.40 7.50
CA ASP A 383 -0.03 -22.49 6.89
C ASP A 383 -0.65 -23.89 7.06
N ASN A 384 -1.79 -24.05 7.73
CA ASN A 384 -2.38 -25.35 8.06
C ASN A 384 -3.65 -25.71 7.25
N ASN A 385 -3.93 -25.05 6.11
CA ASN A 385 -5.04 -25.42 5.22
C ASN A 385 -4.52 -25.51 3.75
#